data_398976c13801cf91d10ad78268f66f6b
#
_entry.id   398976c13801cf91d10ad78268f66f6b
#
_cell.length_a   1.000
_cell.length_b   1.000
_cell.length_c   1.000
_cell.angle_alpha   90.00
_cell.angle_beta   90.00
_cell.angle_gamma   90.00
#
_symmetry.space_group_name_H-M   'P 1'
#
loop_
_entity.id
_entity.type
_entity.pdbx_description
1 polymer ?
#
loop_
_entity_poly.entity_id
_entity_poly.type
_entity_poly.pdbx_seq_one_letter_code
_entity_poly.pdbx_strand_id
1 'polypeptide(L)'
;DDARAATPAPTYSGPTGTSSHGGAQVAIALAADSLARFATFGSVVELIRSHRDAKLLVDVENGVKLVSYSPGRIEFEQAPDAAADLAQRLGKRLQAFTGNRWAVSVTSGGGAPTIAQLRDQADAQLRIKAQAHPLVQAVIAQFPSARITEIRSPKDLATEAAEEALPEVEDEWDPFEDS
;
A
#
# COMPACT_ATOMS: atom_id res chain seq x y z
N ASP A 1 -45.42 -26.93 -65.29
CA ASP A 1 -45.24 -25.60 -65.81
C ASP A 1 -45.09 -24.66 -64.64
N ASP A 2 -43.98 -24.14 -64.44
CA ASP A 2 -43.49 -22.87 -64.06
C ASP A 2 -42.19 -22.97 -63.28
N ALA A 3 -41.13 -22.84 -64.01
CA ALA A 3 -39.79 -22.62 -63.51
C ALA A 3 -39.67 -21.22 -62.92
N ARG A 4 -39.47 -21.14 -61.60
CA ARG A 4 -39.18 -19.87 -60.94
C ARG A 4 -37.67 -19.83 -60.61
N ALA A 5 -36.99 -19.04 -61.43
CA ALA A 5 -35.57 -18.76 -61.28
C ALA A 5 -35.22 -18.19 -59.90
N ALA A 6 -34.28 -18.81 -59.21
CA ALA A 6 -33.70 -18.31 -58.00
C ALA A 6 -32.62 -17.26 -58.33
N THR A 7 -32.80 -16.06 -57.84
CA THR A 7 -31.87 -14.95 -57.93
C THR A 7 -30.70 -15.23 -56.91
N PRO A 8 -29.41 -15.11 -57.27
CA PRO A 8 -28.33 -15.24 -56.31
C PRO A 8 -28.20 -13.98 -55.46
N ALA A 9 -28.12 -14.14 -54.16
CA ALA A 9 -27.85 -13.07 -53.19
C ALA A 9 -26.41 -12.56 -53.35
N PRO A 10 -26.20 -11.24 -53.16
CA PRO A 10 -24.85 -10.68 -53.23
C PRO A 10 -24.05 -11.08 -52.00
N THR A 11 -22.88 -11.68 -52.22
CA THR A 11 -21.85 -11.96 -51.23
C THR A 11 -21.21 -10.64 -50.79
N TYR A 12 -21.48 -10.25 -49.57
CA TYR A 12 -20.83 -9.10 -48.93
C TYR A 12 -19.47 -9.56 -48.38
N SER A 13 -18.40 -9.24 -49.10
CA SER A 13 -17.03 -9.37 -48.57
C SER A 13 -16.75 -8.19 -47.69
N GLY A 14 -16.92 -8.36 -46.35
CA GLY A 14 -16.50 -7.38 -45.36
C GLY A 14 -14.97 -7.27 -45.31
N PRO A 15 -14.41 -6.08 -45.07
CA PRO A 15 -12.99 -5.91 -44.94
C PRO A 15 -12.50 -6.67 -43.69
N THR A 16 -11.54 -7.55 -43.86
CA THR A 16 -10.76 -8.17 -42.78
C THR A 16 -10.02 -7.07 -42.02
N GLY A 17 -10.60 -6.60 -40.94
CA GLY A 17 -9.95 -5.71 -39.99
C GLY A 17 -8.78 -6.48 -39.36
N THR A 18 -7.57 -6.13 -39.72
CA THR A 18 -6.33 -6.56 -39.08
C THR A 18 -6.37 -6.03 -37.64
N SER A 19 -6.77 -6.90 -36.72
CA SER A 19 -6.77 -6.60 -35.30
C SER A 19 -5.33 -6.35 -34.85
N SER A 20 -4.97 -5.09 -34.59
CA SER A 20 -3.67 -4.72 -34.03
C SER A 20 -3.61 -5.14 -32.54
N HIS A 21 -3.43 -6.43 -32.28
CA HIS A 21 -3.25 -6.96 -30.93
C HIS A 21 -1.87 -6.65 -30.34
N GLY A 22 -0.92 -6.16 -31.14
CA GLY A 22 0.43 -5.87 -30.69
C GLY A 22 0.54 -4.69 -29.71
N GLY A 23 -0.25 -3.64 -29.92
CA GLY A 23 -0.20 -2.44 -29.06
C GLY A 23 -0.73 -2.66 -27.66
N ALA A 24 -1.78 -3.46 -27.52
CA ALA A 24 -2.36 -3.76 -26.21
C ALA A 24 -1.46 -4.66 -25.35
N GLN A 25 -0.80 -5.64 -25.94
CA GLN A 25 0.13 -6.52 -25.22
C GLN A 25 1.37 -5.77 -24.74
N VAL A 26 1.92 -4.87 -25.54
CA VAL A 26 3.07 -4.03 -25.13
C VAL A 26 2.67 -3.09 -24.00
N ALA A 27 1.50 -2.47 -24.07
CA ALA A 27 1.00 -1.59 -23.01
C ALA A 27 0.76 -2.33 -21.68
N ILE A 28 0.25 -3.58 -21.73
CA ILE A 28 0.07 -4.43 -20.56
C ILE A 28 1.42 -4.83 -19.95
N ALA A 29 2.40 -5.18 -20.79
CA ALA A 29 3.74 -5.55 -20.34
C ALA A 29 4.46 -4.37 -19.65
N LEU A 30 4.39 -3.18 -20.25
CA LEU A 30 4.97 -1.96 -19.66
C LEU A 30 4.28 -1.57 -18.34
N ALA A 31 2.95 -1.75 -18.24
CA ALA A 31 2.21 -1.51 -17.00
C ALA A 31 2.59 -2.53 -15.92
N ALA A 32 2.77 -3.80 -16.28
CA ALA A 32 3.22 -4.84 -15.36
C ALA A 32 4.62 -4.56 -14.81
N ASP A 33 5.56 -4.14 -15.66
CA ASP A 33 6.93 -3.78 -15.26
C ASP A 33 6.95 -2.55 -14.33
N SER A 34 6.14 -1.55 -14.62
CA SER A 34 6.05 -0.35 -13.77
C SER A 34 5.44 -0.63 -12.39
N LEU A 35 4.60 -1.66 -12.29
CA LEU A 35 3.98 -2.09 -11.03
C LEU A 35 4.79 -3.15 -10.28
N ALA A 36 5.81 -3.75 -10.90
CA ALA A 36 6.66 -4.78 -10.27
C ALA A 36 7.37 -4.28 -9.01
N ARG A 37 7.68 -2.99 -8.94
CA ARG A 37 8.25 -2.34 -7.73
C ARG A 37 7.31 -2.38 -6.53
N PHE A 38 6.01 -2.56 -6.75
CA PHE A 38 5.01 -2.72 -5.70
C PHE A 38 4.67 -4.20 -5.51
N ALA A 39 5.68 -5.01 -5.21
CA ALA A 39 5.53 -6.45 -5.05
C ALA A 39 4.68 -6.84 -3.84
N THR A 40 4.59 -5.99 -2.84
CA THR A 40 3.86 -6.22 -1.59
C THR A 40 2.89 -5.08 -1.28
N PHE A 41 1.85 -5.37 -0.50
CA PHE A 41 0.94 -4.32 0.00
C PHE A 41 1.67 -3.29 0.86
N GLY A 42 2.70 -3.70 1.60
CA GLY A 42 3.57 -2.79 2.35
C GLY A 42 4.20 -1.71 1.47
N SER A 43 4.65 -2.05 0.26
CA SER A 43 5.20 -1.07 -0.70
C SER A 43 4.16 -0.05 -1.16
N VAL A 44 2.88 -0.44 -1.22
CA VAL A 44 1.78 0.49 -1.53
C VAL A 44 1.54 1.45 -0.36
N VAL A 45 1.60 0.96 0.87
CA VAL A 45 1.48 1.79 2.08
C VAL A 45 2.62 2.81 2.16
N GLU A 46 3.86 2.38 1.87
CA GLU A 46 5.02 3.30 1.80
C GLU A 46 4.88 4.34 0.68
N LEU A 47 4.30 3.96 -0.47
CA LEU A 47 3.99 4.93 -1.52
C LEU A 47 3.01 6.00 -1.02
N ILE A 48 1.94 5.61 -0.34
CA ILE A 48 0.97 6.57 0.23
C ILE A 48 1.66 7.48 1.24
N ARG A 49 2.56 6.92 2.08
CA ARG A 49 3.33 7.67 3.08
C ARG A 49 4.27 8.68 2.42
N SER A 50 4.98 8.29 1.37
CA SER A 50 5.88 9.18 0.62
C SER A 50 5.15 10.37 -0.04
N HIS A 51 3.90 10.15 -0.45
CA HIS A 51 3.04 11.22 -0.97
C HIS A 51 2.35 12.06 0.11
N ARG A 52 2.64 11.80 1.40
CA ARG A 52 2.12 12.54 2.57
C ARG A 52 0.59 12.62 2.62
N ASP A 53 -0.11 11.66 2.04
CA ASP A 53 -1.58 11.56 2.16
C ASP A 53 -1.95 10.89 3.48
N ALA A 54 -1.77 11.64 4.58
CA ALA A 54 -1.96 11.13 5.94
C ALA A 54 -3.37 10.59 6.17
N LYS A 55 -4.39 11.23 5.58
CA LYS A 55 -5.78 10.77 5.71
C LYS A 55 -5.97 9.40 5.07
N LEU A 56 -5.51 9.23 3.83
CA LEU A 56 -5.60 7.95 3.15
C LEU A 56 -4.78 6.88 3.85
N LEU A 57 -3.60 7.23 4.38
CA LEU A 57 -2.75 6.32 5.13
C LEU A 57 -3.47 5.76 6.36
N VAL A 58 -4.04 6.63 7.19
CA VAL A 58 -4.80 6.24 8.38
C VAL A 58 -6.01 5.38 8.00
N ASP A 59 -6.76 5.79 6.97
CA ASP A 59 -7.93 5.03 6.51
C ASP A 59 -7.54 3.63 6.00
N VAL A 60 -6.39 3.50 5.33
CA VAL A 60 -5.88 2.21 4.84
C VAL A 60 -5.35 1.35 6.00
N GLU A 61 -4.56 1.92 6.90
CA GLU A 61 -3.99 1.19 8.04
C GLU A 61 -5.08 0.63 8.98
N ASN A 62 -6.19 1.34 9.15
CA ASN A 62 -7.30 0.94 10.02
C ASN A 62 -8.42 0.19 9.30
N GLY A 63 -8.66 0.52 8.02
CA GLY A 63 -9.86 0.08 7.28
C GLY A 63 -9.64 -1.11 6.36
N VAL A 64 -8.40 -1.44 5.98
CA VAL A 64 -8.09 -2.50 5.02
C VAL A 64 -7.69 -3.78 5.73
N LYS A 65 -8.54 -4.80 5.63
CA LYS A 65 -8.23 -6.19 5.97
C LYS A 65 -7.89 -6.93 4.68
N LEU A 66 -6.61 -7.09 4.39
CA LEU A 66 -6.15 -7.64 3.13
C LEU A 66 -6.59 -9.10 2.94
N VAL A 67 -7.20 -9.41 1.80
CA VAL A 67 -7.58 -10.77 1.38
C VAL A 67 -6.59 -11.28 0.34
N SER A 68 -6.36 -10.51 -0.70
CA SER A 68 -5.45 -10.87 -1.78
C SER A 68 -4.75 -9.63 -2.33
N TYR A 69 -3.50 -9.80 -2.71
CA TYR A 69 -2.69 -8.75 -3.29
C TYR A 69 -1.89 -9.26 -4.47
N SER A 70 -1.92 -8.50 -5.55
CA SER A 70 -0.95 -8.59 -6.63
C SER A 70 -0.67 -7.19 -7.19
N PRO A 71 0.47 -6.94 -7.83
CA PRO A 71 0.76 -5.63 -8.42
C PRO A 71 -0.37 -5.17 -9.34
N GLY A 72 -0.99 -4.03 -9.02
CA GLY A 72 -2.14 -3.51 -9.75
C GLY A 72 -3.51 -4.04 -9.30
N ARG A 73 -3.57 -4.98 -8.37
CA ARG A 73 -4.83 -5.54 -7.85
C ARG A 73 -4.81 -5.69 -6.34
N ILE A 74 -5.83 -5.16 -5.69
CA ILE A 74 -6.00 -5.23 -4.24
C ILE A 74 -7.41 -5.73 -3.95
N GLU A 75 -7.52 -6.83 -3.21
CA GLU A 75 -8.79 -7.34 -2.70
C GLU A 75 -8.73 -7.32 -1.18
N PHE A 76 -9.70 -6.69 -0.55
CA PHE A 76 -9.73 -6.56 0.90
C PHE A 76 -11.14 -6.63 1.45
N GLU A 77 -11.25 -7.04 2.70
CA GLU A 77 -12.45 -6.89 3.51
C GLU A 77 -12.38 -5.53 4.20
N GLN A 78 -13.48 -4.80 4.14
CA GLN A 78 -13.57 -3.51 4.79
C GLN A 78 -13.84 -3.67 6.28
N ALA A 79 -13.05 -3.00 7.12
CA ALA A 79 -13.31 -2.97 8.55
C ALA A 79 -14.65 -2.24 8.84
N PRO A 80 -15.35 -2.58 9.93
CA PRO A 80 -16.68 -2.01 10.25
C PRO A 80 -16.68 -0.48 10.35
N ASP A 81 -15.59 0.09 10.82
CA ASP A 81 -15.44 1.52 11.05
C ASP A 81 -14.82 2.26 9.85
N ALA A 82 -14.54 1.54 8.75
CA ALA A 82 -13.91 2.13 7.58
C ALA A 82 -14.91 2.90 6.72
N ALA A 83 -14.44 3.96 6.08
CA ALA A 83 -15.26 4.79 5.19
C ALA A 83 -15.73 3.99 3.98
N ALA A 84 -17.03 4.08 3.65
CA ALA A 84 -17.65 3.33 2.55
C ALA A 84 -17.01 3.59 1.16
N ASP A 85 -16.41 4.76 0.99
CA ASP A 85 -15.74 5.19 -0.24
C ASP A 85 -14.24 4.82 -0.29
N LEU A 86 -13.72 4.12 0.73
CA LEU A 86 -12.29 3.82 0.87
C LEU A 86 -11.72 3.13 -0.37
N ALA A 87 -12.39 2.10 -0.89
CA ALA A 87 -11.92 1.36 -2.07
C ALA A 87 -11.80 2.26 -3.30
N GLN A 88 -12.80 3.09 -3.53
CA GLN A 88 -12.81 4.02 -4.68
C GLN A 88 -11.73 5.08 -4.55
N ARG A 89 -11.57 5.65 -3.35
CA ARG A 89 -10.57 6.66 -3.06
C ARG A 89 -9.15 6.09 -3.17
N LEU A 90 -8.92 4.89 -2.62
CA LEU A 90 -7.65 4.18 -2.73
C LEU A 90 -7.28 3.96 -4.21
N GLY A 91 -8.18 3.41 -5.02
CA GLY A 91 -7.95 3.19 -6.45
C GLY A 91 -7.60 4.46 -7.21
N LYS A 92 -8.35 5.55 -6.98
CA LYS A 92 -8.08 6.87 -7.60
C LYS A 92 -6.72 7.44 -7.20
N ARG A 93 -6.35 7.34 -5.93
CA ARG A 93 -5.07 7.87 -5.43
C ARG A 93 -3.89 7.05 -5.95
N LEU A 94 -3.99 5.72 -5.92
CA LEU A 94 -2.94 4.86 -6.48
C LEU A 94 -2.74 5.11 -7.97
N GLN A 95 -3.82 5.32 -8.72
CA GLN A 95 -3.73 5.68 -10.13
C GLN A 95 -3.04 7.04 -10.32
N ALA A 96 -3.33 8.03 -9.48
CA ALA A 96 -2.68 9.33 -9.53
C ALA A 96 -1.19 9.25 -9.18
N PHE A 97 -0.79 8.39 -8.24
CA PHE A 97 0.60 8.24 -7.79
C PHE A 97 1.45 7.40 -8.73
N THR A 98 0.88 6.40 -9.38
CA THR A 98 1.62 5.44 -10.21
C THR A 98 1.44 5.66 -11.70
N GLY A 99 0.43 6.44 -12.12
CA GLY A 99 0.01 6.57 -13.52
C GLY A 99 -0.70 5.34 -14.09
N ASN A 100 -0.79 4.24 -13.31
CA ASN A 100 -1.38 2.99 -13.73
C ASN A 100 -2.73 2.76 -13.06
N ARG A 101 -3.63 2.07 -13.77
CA ARG A 101 -4.93 1.71 -13.21
C ARG A 101 -4.79 0.57 -12.21
N TRP A 102 -5.39 0.75 -11.04
CA TRP A 102 -5.47 -0.27 -9.99
C TRP A 102 -6.88 -0.84 -9.89
N ALA A 103 -6.98 -2.15 -9.85
CA ALA A 103 -8.21 -2.85 -9.55
C ALA A 103 -8.33 -3.01 -8.03
N VAL A 104 -9.22 -2.25 -7.42
CA VAL A 104 -9.47 -2.30 -5.97
C VAL A 104 -10.88 -2.82 -5.75
N SER A 105 -11.03 -3.96 -5.08
CA SER A 105 -12.31 -4.62 -4.81
C SER A 105 -12.49 -4.92 -3.33
N VAL A 106 -13.73 -4.79 -2.87
CA VAL A 106 -14.14 -5.14 -1.51
C VAL A 106 -14.79 -6.50 -1.53
N THR A 107 -14.40 -7.37 -0.61
CA THR A 107 -14.96 -8.70 -0.40
C THR A 107 -15.62 -8.79 0.97
N SER A 108 -16.51 -9.77 1.15
CA SER A 108 -17.16 -10.03 2.43
C SER A 108 -16.48 -11.21 3.12
N GLY A 109 -15.59 -10.92 4.04
CA GLY A 109 -14.89 -11.92 4.85
C GLY A 109 -13.56 -12.41 4.28
N GLY A 110 -12.77 -13.05 5.15
CA GLY A 110 -11.46 -13.63 4.82
C GLY A 110 -10.30 -12.65 4.89
N GLY A 111 -10.53 -11.43 5.35
CA GLY A 111 -9.46 -10.42 5.48
C GLY A 111 -8.53 -10.71 6.66
N ALA A 112 -7.22 -10.53 6.44
CA ALA A 112 -6.22 -10.52 7.50
C ALA A 112 -6.46 -9.34 8.45
N PRO A 113 -5.89 -9.36 9.67
CA PRO A 113 -5.95 -8.20 10.56
C PRO A 113 -5.41 -6.94 9.88
N THR A 114 -5.97 -5.79 10.23
CA THR A 114 -5.49 -4.50 9.70
C THR A 114 -4.05 -4.22 10.16
N ILE A 115 -3.36 -3.31 9.47
CA ILE A 115 -2.00 -2.90 9.85
C ILE A 115 -1.99 -2.33 11.27
N ALA A 116 -2.98 -1.52 11.62
CA ALA A 116 -3.13 -0.99 12.96
C ALA A 116 -3.31 -2.10 14.01
N GLN A 117 -4.18 -3.09 13.75
CA GLN A 117 -4.36 -4.23 14.66
C GLN A 117 -3.08 -5.05 14.83
N LEU A 118 -2.31 -5.27 13.76
CA LEU A 118 -1.03 -5.97 13.86
C LEU A 118 -0.01 -5.18 14.68
N ARG A 119 0.01 -3.86 14.54
CA ARG A 119 0.85 -2.97 15.35
C ARG A 119 0.46 -3.05 16.83
N ASP A 120 -0.83 -2.90 17.14
CA ASP A 120 -1.33 -2.99 18.51
C ASP A 120 -1.04 -4.35 19.16
N GLN A 121 -1.17 -5.44 18.40
CA GLN A 121 -0.81 -6.79 18.86
C GLN A 121 0.69 -6.91 19.15
N ALA A 122 1.54 -6.36 18.28
CA ALA A 122 2.99 -6.35 18.47
C ALA A 122 3.37 -5.57 19.73
N ASP A 123 2.78 -4.39 19.93
CA ASP A 123 3.00 -3.56 21.11
C ASP A 123 2.53 -4.25 22.40
N ALA A 124 1.36 -4.91 22.36
CA ALA A 124 0.89 -5.69 23.49
C ALA A 124 1.83 -6.84 23.85
N GLN A 125 2.36 -7.54 22.84
CA GLN A 125 3.36 -8.61 23.05
C GLN A 125 4.67 -8.06 23.65
N LEU A 126 5.13 -6.92 23.20
CA LEU A 126 6.32 -6.27 23.75
C LEU A 126 6.10 -5.87 25.20
N ARG A 127 4.93 -5.34 25.56
CA ARG A 127 4.58 -5.01 26.94
C ARG A 127 4.58 -6.22 27.85
N ILE A 128 3.98 -7.33 27.38
CA ILE A 128 3.98 -8.60 28.13
C ILE A 128 5.41 -9.09 28.36
N LYS A 129 6.25 -9.09 27.33
CA LYS A 129 7.66 -9.48 27.44
C LYS A 129 8.44 -8.58 28.39
N ALA A 130 8.22 -7.26 28.32
CA ALA A 130 8.88 -6.31 29.20
C ALA A 130 8.46 -6.52 30.67
N GLN A 131 7.17 -6.74 30.93
CA GLN A 131 6.66 -7.01 32.27
C GLN A 131 7.21 -8.34 32.84
N ALA A 132 7.42 -9.34 32.00
CA ALA A 132 7.99 -10.62 32.42
C ALA A 132 9.51 -10.56 32.68
N HIS A 133 10.17 -9.47 32.29
CA HIS A 133 11.61 -9.33 32.45
C HIS A 133 12.00 -9.22 33.94
N PRO A 134 12.97 -10.00 34.45
CA PRO A 134 13.31 -10.04 35.89
C PRO A 134 13.66 -8.66 36.49
N LEU A 135 14.41 -7.83 35.75
CA LEU A 135 14.74 -6.49 36.20
C LEU A 135 13.50 -5.59 36.33
N VAL A 136 12.58 -5.68 35.41
CA VAL A 136 11.32 -4.90 35.44
C VAL A 136 10.46 -5.36 36.62
N GLN A 137 10.38 -6.66 36.86
CA GLN A 137 9.67 -7.23 38.04
C GLN A 137 10.31 -6.76 39.35
N ALA A 138 11.64 -6.77 39.43
CA ALA A 138 12.36 -6.27 40.61
C ALA A 138 12.07 -4.77 40.88
N VAL A 139 12.04 -3.96 39.82
CA VAL A 139 11.70 -2.52 39.94
C VAL A 139 10.26 -2.32 40.42
N ILE A 140 9.29 -3.06 39.82
CA ILE A 140 7.88 -2.97 40.23
C ILE A 140 7.68 -3.45 41.67
N ALA A 141 8.41 -4.50 42.11
CA ALA A 141 8.37 -4.98 43.47
C ALA A 141 8.90 -3.95 44.47
N GLN A 142 9.95 -3.22 44.11
CA GLN A 142 10.52 -2.15 44.92
C GLN A 142 9.70 -0.86 44.90
N PHE A 143 9.06 -0.57 43.76
CA PHE A 143 8.27 0.64 43.53
C PHE A 143 6.88 0.29 43.00
N PRO A 144 5.89 -0.02 43.87
CA PRO A 144 4.56 -0.50 43.45
C PRO A 144 3.76 0.49 42.60
N SER A 145 4.13 1.76 42.59
CA SER A 145 3.52 2.79 41.75
C SER A 145 4.20 2.93 40.36
N ALA A 146 5.29 2.24 40.11
CA ALA A 146 5.98 2.29 38.84
C ALA A 146 5.11 1.68 37.71
N ARG A 147 5.09 2.36 36.57
CA ARG A 147 4.38 1.92 35.37
C ARG A 147 5.29 1.99 34.17
N ILE A 148 5.13 1.05 33.26
CA ILE A 148 5.82 1.09 31.97
C ILE A 148 5.06 2.10 31.11
N THR A 149 5.67 3.24 30.83
CA THR A 149 5.09 4.30 29.99
C THR A 149 5.40 4.07 28.52
N GLU A 150 6.63 3.64 28.21
CA GLU A 150 7.09 3.45 26.84
C GLU A 150 8.07 2.27 26.78
N ILE A 151 8.01 1.55 25.66
CA ILE A 151 8.97 0.47 25.36
C ILE A 151 9.58 0.80 24.01
N ARG A 152 10.88 1.02 23.98
CA ARG A 152 11.65 1.27 22.77
C ARG A 152 12.49 0.03 22.45
N SER A 153 12.35 -0.46 21.22
CA SER A 153 13.23 -1.54 20.75
C SER A 153 14.58 -0.95 20.31
N PRO A 154 15.65 -1.76 20.28
CA PRO A 154 16.93 -1.30 19.72
C PRO A 154 16.81 -0.78 18.27
N LYS A 155 15.82 -1.28 17.52
CA LYS A 155 15.53 -0.83 16.17
C LYS A 155 14.92 0.57 16.15
N ASP A 156 14.00 0.86 17.07
CA ASP A 156 13.36 2.18 17.20
C ASP A 156 14.40 3.23 17.60
N LEU A 157 15.28 2.89 18.53
CA LEU A 157 16.42 3.74 18.94
C LEU A 157 17.39 4.00 17.79
N ALA A 158 17.69 2.98 16.98
CA ALA A 158 18.56 3.13 15.82
C ALA A 158 17.91 4.00 14.72
N THR A 159 16.60 3.90 14.54
CA THR A 159 15.86 4.72 13.58
C THR A 159 15.81 6.18 14.04
N GLU A 160 15.52 6.41 15.31
CA GLU A 160 15.50 7.75 15.93
C GLU A 160 16.89 8.41 15.86
N ALA A 161 17.94 7.66 16.18
CA ALA A 161 19.31 8.13 16.06
C ALA A 161 19.73 8.44 14.60
N ALA A 162 19.21 7.68 13.63
CA ALA A 162 19.45 7.95 12.21
C ALA A 162 18.68 9.17 11.70
N GLU A 163 17.51 9.45 12.26
CA GLU A 163 16.73 10.66 11.95
C GLU A 163 17.31 11.90 12.63
N GLU A 164 17.86 11.77 13.83
CA GLU A 164 18.54 12.85 14.56
C GLU A 164 19.91 13.21 13.95
N ALA A 165 20.57 12.24 13.34
CA ALA A 165 21.78 12.44 12.53
C ALA A 165 21.41 13.02 11.17
N LEU A 166 20.71 14.16 11.14
CA LEU A 166 20.63 15.01 9.94
C LEU A 166 22.06 15.38 9.56
N PRO A 167 22.43 15.36 8.26
CA PRO A 167 23.75 15.81 7.85
C PRO A 167 23.89 17.24 8.36
N GLU A 168 24.96 17.48 9.13
CA GLU A 168 25.41 18.84 9.39
C GLU A 168 25.52 19.51 8.03
N VAL A 169 24.67 20.49 7.78
CA VAL A 169 24.81 21.36 6.64
C VAL A 169 26.12 22.07 6.91
N GLU A 170 27.18 21.64 6.25
CA GLU A 170 28.41 22.44 6.17
C GLU A 170 28.00 23.73 5.46
N ASP A 171 27.56 24.71 6.25
CA ASP A 171 27.44 26.09 5.82
C ASP A 171 28.88 26.62 5.61
N GLU A 172 29.51 26.11 4.54
CA GLU A 172 30.71 26.71 3.99
C GLU A 172 30.31 27.92 3.13
N TRP A 173 29.56 28.83 3.75
CA TRP A 173 29.38 30.16 3.23
C TRP A 173 30.37 31.08 3.94
N ASP A 174 31.60 31.14 3.40
CA ASP A 174 32.61 32.16 3.78
C ASP A 174 32.35 33.41 2.96
N PRO A 175 31.79 34.50 3.57
CA PRO A 175 31.51 35.75 2.85
C PRO A 175 32.75 36.61 2.58
N PHE A 176 33.97 36.14 2.87
CA PHE A 176 35.21 36.93 2.80
C PHE A 176 36.27 36.41 1.83
N GLU A 177 35.98 35.47 0.94
CA GLU A 177 36.95 34.96 -0.01
C GLU A 177 36.87 35.66 -1.39
N ASP A 178 36.69 36.98 -1.40
CA ASP A 178 36.92 37.84 -2.55
C ASP A 178 37.66 39.11 -2.13
N SER A 179 39.02 39.00 -2.17
CA SER A 179 39.91 40.15 -2.17
C SER A 179 41.12 39.86 -3.03
#